data_66348dd28f881ea87dc6a20792e57378
#
_entry.id   66348dd28f881ea87dc6a20792e57378
#
_cell.length_a   1.000
_cell.length_b   1.000
_cell.length_c   1.000
_cell.angle_alpha   90.00
_cell.angle_beta   90.00
_cell.angle_gamma   90.00
#
_symmetry.space_group_name_H-M   'P 1'
#
loop_
_entity.id
_entity.type
_entity.pdbx_description
1 polymer ?
#
loop_
_entity_poly.entity_id
_entity_poly.type
_entity_poly.pdbx_seq_one_letter_code
_entity_poly.pdbx_strand_id
1 'polypeptide(L)'
;TGMHAQFARQIDFEGGQYGQALLSRWPLADLVIHWLPGEPERERRMVATCSVQLPGKQLLFGTTHLHHNNADFRLRQARAITDSFVDLPATIILAGDLNAEPQHPPVVELIKSWSVVHSATNLRTFPVDKPSKQIDYIFYRPSDRLRIVSSEVIAEAVASDHRPILAVLEWVE
;
A
#
# COMPACT_ATOMS: atom_id res chain seq x y z
N THR A 1 -0.38 -7.57 -19.76
CA THR A 1 -0.71 -8.49 -18.66
C THR A 1 -2.12 -9.06 -18.76
N GLY A 2 -3.02 -8.42 -19.54
CA GLY A 2 -4.44 -8.79 -19.60
C GLY A 2 -5.24 -8.43 -18.34
N MET A 3 -4.68 -7.62 -17.45
CA MET A 3 -5.35 -7.16 -16.23
C MET A 3 -6.08 -5.84 -16.46
N HIS A 4 -7.14 -5.61 -15.69
CA HIS A 4 -7.73 -4.29 -15.52
C HIS A 4 -6.74 -3.41 -14.77
N ALA A 5 -6.59 -2.15 -15.18
CA ALA A 5 -5.66 -1.20 -14.59
C ALA A 5 -6.32 0.14 -14.32
N GLN A 6 -5.98 0.75 -13.20
CA GLN A 6 -6.29 2.14 -12.88
C GLN A 6 -4.99 2.85 -12.51
N PHE A 7 -4.79 4.05 -13.07
CA PHE A 7 -3.63 4.88 -12.80
C PHE A 7 -4.06 6.15 -12.07
N ALA A 8 -3.51 6.36 -10.90
CA ALA A 8 -3.70 7.56 -10.10
C ALA A 8 -2.50 8.48 -10.32
N ARG A 9 -2.71 9.52 -11.13
CA ARG A 9 -1.69 10.54 -11.41
C ARG A 9 -1.40 11.34 -10.16
N GLN A 10 -0.13 11.52 -9.84
CA GLN A 10 0.37 12.27 -8.72
C GLN A 10 0.96 13.61 -9.13
N ILE A 11 1.88 13.62 -10.10
CA ILE A 11 2.51 14.80 -10.68
C ILE A 11 2.77 14.62 -12.18
N ASP A 12 3.01 15.73 -12.87
CA ASP A 12 3.66 15.70 -14.18
C ASP A 12 5.18 15.66 -13.99
N PHE A 13 5.86 14.80 -14.71
CA PHE A 13 7.29 14.59 -14.55
C PHE A 13 7.94 14.27 -15.91
N GLU A 14 8.96 15.02 -16.30
CA GLU A 14 9.76 14.82 -17.51
C GLU A 14 8.95 14.64 -18.81
N GLY A 15 7.86 15.40 -18.96
CA GLY A 15 6.98 15.32 -20.12
C GLY A 15 5.98 14.15 -20.11
N GLY A 16 5.97 13.37 -19.04
CA GLY A 16 5.03 12.29 -18.76
C GLY A 16 4.26 12.50 -17.46
N GLN A 17 3.73 11.40 -16.91
CA GLN A 17 3.00 11.40 -15.67
C GLN A 17 3.63 10.40 -14.71
N TYR A 18 3.82 10.81 -13.47
CA TYR A 18 4.21 9.96 -12.36
C TYR A 18 3.05 9.76 -11.40
N GLY A 19 2.91 8.54 -10.88
CA GLY A 19 1.82 8.20 -9.97
C GLY A 19 1.85 6.76 -9.55
N GLN A 20 0.70 6.28 -9.09
CA GLN A 20 0.52 4.93 -8.59
C GLN A 20 -0.48 4.19 -9.47
N ALA A 21 -0.32 2.87 -9.58
CA ALA A 21 -1.21 2.03 -10.37
C ALA A 21 -1.73 0.85 -9.56
N LEU A 22 -2.98 0.51 -9.82
CA LEU A 22 -3.63 -0.69 -9.32
C LEU A 22 -3.97 -1.59 -10.50
N LEU A 23 -3.61 -2.85 -10.40
CA LEU A 23 -3.90 -3.87 -11.40
C LEU A 23 -4.70 -5.02 -10.77
N SER A 24 -5.69 -5.54 -11.49
CA SER A 24 -6.53 -6.63 -11.00
C SER A 24 -6.97 -7.56 -12.14
N ARG A 25 -7.17 -8.84 -11.82
CA ARG A 25 -7.85 -9.77 -12.72
C ARG A 25 -9.34 -9.48 -12.83
N TRP A 26 -9.93 -8.86 -11.81
CA TRP A 26 -11.32 -8.45 -11.76
C TRP A 26 -11.49 -6.98 -12.13
N PRO A 27 -12.65 -6.55 -12.60
CA PRO A 27 -12.90 -5.14 -12.87
C PRO A 27 -12.60 -4.25 -11.67
N LEU A 28 -11.94 -3.13 -11.94
CA LEU A 28 -11.69 -2.05 -11.01
C LEU A 28 -12.68 -0.92 -11.28
N ALA A 29 -13.36 -0.47 -10.24
CA ALA A 29 -14.27 0.67 -10.28
C ALA A 29 -13.90 1.71 -9.24
N ASP A 30 -14.49 2.91 -9.37
CA ASP A 30 -14.47 3.96 -8.35
C ASP A 30 -13.05 4.33 -7.88
N LEU A 31 -12.17 4.71 -8.82
CA LEU A 31 -10.87 5.25 -8.44
C LEU A 31 -11.05 6.51 -7.60
N VAL A 32 -10.68 6.42 -6.33
CA VAL A 32 -10.70 7.54 -5.38
C VAL A 32 -9.29 7.88 -4.95
N ILE A 33 -8.97 9.18 -4.97
CA ILE A 33 -7.67 9.70 -4.54
C ILE A 33 -7.85 10.50 -3.26
N HIS A 34 -7.22 10.04 -2.17
CA HIS A 34 -7.12 10.76 -0.91
C HIS A 34 -5.73 11.40 -0.82
N TRP A 35 -5.70 12.73 -0.96
CA TRP A 35 -4.44 13.46 -0.84
C TRP A 35 -3.96 13.51 0.61
N LEU A 36 -2.71 13.12 0.80
CA LEU A 36 -2.09 13.10 2.13
C LEU A 36 -1.43 14.46 2.45
N PRO A 37 -1.26 14.77 3.75
CA PRO A 37 -0.56 15.98 4.19
C PRO A 37 0.85 16.09 3.58
N GLY A 38 1.21 17.28 3.14
CA GLY A 38 2.50 17.56 2.51
C GLY A 38 2.69 19.05 2.28
N GLU A 39 3.85 19.44 1.74
CA GLU A 39 4.13 20.80 1.33
C GLU A 39 3.53 21.06 -0.07
N PRO A 40 2.86 22.20 -0.30
CA PRO A 40 2.22 22.48 -1.60
C PRO A 40 3.18 22.46 -2.80
N GLU A 41 4.43 22.84 -2.57
CA GLU A 41 5.47 22.98 -3.60
C GLU A 41 6.30 21.71 -3.82
N ARG A 42 6.02 20.66 -3.05
CA ARG A 42 6.71 19.37 -3.16
C ARG A 42 5.81 18.31 -3.77
N GLU A 43 6.40 17.19 -4.10
CA GLU A 43 5.69 16.02 -4.58
C GLU A 43 4.59 15.62 -3.57
N ARG A 44 3.34 15.77 -3.96
CA ARG A 44 2.19 15.40 -3.15
C ARG A 44 2.13 13.89 -3.01
N ARG A 45 1.78 13.42 -1.83
CA ARG A 45 1.54 11.99 -1.57
C ARG A 45 0.04 11.73 -1.47
N MET A 46 -0.36 10.49 -1.77
CA MET A 46 -1.77 10.11 -1.79
C MET A 46 -1.95 8.65 -1.38
N VAL A 47 -3.17 8.31 -1.04
CA VAL A 47 -3.69 6.95 -1.17
C VAL A 47 -4.63 6.93 -2.36
N ALA A 48 -4.42 6.00 -3.26
CA ALA A 48 -5.36 5.72 -4.34
C ALA A 48 -6.06 4.39 -4.06
N THR A 49 -7.39 4.37 -4.14
CA THR A 49 -8.19 3.16 -3.91
C THR A 49 -9.12 2.87 -5.07
N CYS A 50 -9.41 1.59 -5.29
CA CYS A 50 -10.43 1.11 -6.22
C CYS A 50 -11.28 0.03 -5.58
N SER A 51 -12.55 -0.02 -5.93
CA SER A 51 -13.42 -1.15 -5.66
C SER A 51 -13.09 -2.31 -6.58
N VAL A 52 -12.84 -3.50 -6.02
CA VAL A 52 -12.61 -4.74 -6.75
C VAL A 52 -13.86 -5.60 -6.66
N GLN A 53 -14.50 -5.90 -7.79
CA GLN A 53 -15.72 -6.70 -7.85
C GLN A 53 -15.37 -8.19 -7.82
N LEU A 54 -15.33 -8.77 -6.64
CA LEU A 54 -15.13 -10.20 -6.45
C LEU A 54 -16.48 -10.95 -6.46
N PRO A 55 -16.53 -12.22 -6.89
CA PRO A 55 -17.74 -13.02 -6.80
C PRO A 55 -18.27 -13.08 -5.35
N GLY A 56 -19.44 -12.48 -5.12
CA GLY A 56 -20.12 -12.46 -3.83
C GLY A 56 -19.46 -11.65 -2.71
N LYS A 57 -18.39 -10.91 -3.00
CA LYS A 57 -17.67 -10.09 -2.00
C LYS A 57 -17.19 -8.78 -2.61
N GLN A 58 -17.08 -7.77 -1.79
CA GLN A 58 -16.56 -6.46 -2.16
C GLN A 58 -15.24 -6.20 -1.43
N LEU A 59 -14.22 -5.77 -2.16
CA LEU A 59 -12.92 -5.42 -1.64
C LEU A 59 -12.54 -4.02 -2.12
N LEU A 60 -12.13 -3.17 -1.20
CA LEU A 60 -11.42 -1.95 -1.53
C LEU A 60 -9.91 -2.25 -1.56
N PHE A 61 -9.29 -2.02 -2.68
CA PHE A 61 -7.85 -2.19 -2.83
C PHE A 61 -7.17 -0.84 -2.99
N GLY A 62 -6.16 -0.58 -2.18
CA GLY A 62 -5.47 0.70 -2.14
C GLY A 62 -3.97 0.59 -2.29
N THR A 63 -3.37 1.69 -2.76
CA THR A 63 -1.93 1.85 -2.83
C THR A 63 -1.50 3.21 -2.28
N THR A 64 -0.32 3.28 -1.69
CA THR A 64 0.27 4.52 -1.17
C THR A 64 1.79 4.51 -1.32
N HIS A 65 2.40 5.70 -1.32
CA HIS A 65 3.84 5.88 -1.22
C HIS A 65 4.09 7.11 -0.35
N LEU A 66 4.61 6.91 0.87
CA LEU A 66 4.82 7.99 1.82
C LEU A 66 6.09 8.79 1.51
N HIS A 67 6.23 9.91 2.17
CA HIS A 67 7.34 10.84 1.95
C HIS A 67 8.69 10.19 2.29
N HIS A 68 9.67 10.28 1.38
CA HIS A 68 10.94 9.54 1.51
C HIS A 68 11.93 10.13 2.54
N ASN A 69 11.99 11.45 2.72
CA ASN A 69 13.05 12.09 3.50
C ASN A 69 12.57 12.90 4.73
N ASN A 70 11.28 12.85 5.10
CA ASN A 70 10.76 13.59 6.24
C ASN A 70 9.89 12.70 7.13
N ALA A 71 10.38 12.40 8.33
CA ALA A 71 9.71 11.50 9.27
C ALA A 71 8.39 12.09 9.83
N ASP A 72 8.33 13.40 10.04
CA ASP A 72 7.13 14.07 10.56
C ASP A 72 6.01 14.05 9.52
N PHE A 73 6.36 14.24 8.24
CA PHE A 73 5.38 14.07 7.17
C PHE A 73 4.86 12.64 7.10
N ARG A 74 5.73 11.62 7.15
CA ARG A 74 5.31 10.22 7.15
C ARG A 74 4.33 9.91 8.28
N LEU A 75 4.61 10.40 9.50
CA LEU A 75 3.70 10.18 10.63
C LEU A 75 2.35 10.86 10.42
N ARG A 76 2.32 12.11 9.94
CA ARG A 76 1.07 12.82 9.62
C ARG A 76 0.31 12.13 8.50
N GLN A 77 1.02 11.61 7.50
CA GLN A 77 0.43 10.85 6.39
C GLN A 77 -0.16 9.52 6.87
N ALA A 78 0.52 8.80 7.74
CA ALA A 78 0.00 7.57 8.34
C ALA A 78 -1.29 7.80 9.14
N ARG A 79 -1.38 8.89 9.90
CA ARG A 79 -2.61 9.28 10.60
C ARG A 79 -3.74 9.61 9.64
N ALA A 80 -3.46 10.42 8.62
CA ALA A 80 -4.45 10.77 7.61
C ALA A 80 -4.98 9.54 6.84
N ILE A 81 -4.13 8.52 6.61
CA ILE A 81 -4.58 7.24 6.06
C ILE A 81 -5.59 6.59 7.00
N THR A 82 -5.28 6.47 8.28
CA THR A 82 -6.21 5.87 9.25
C THR A 82 -7.52 6.64 9.31
N ASP A 83 -7.46 7.96 9.43
CA ASP A 83 -8.64 8.84 9.50
C ASP A 83 -9.54 8.71 8.27
N SER A 84 -8.96 8.54 7.08
CA SER A 84 -9.71 8.39 5.82
C SER A 84 -10.53 7.11 5.76
N PHE A 85 -10.19 6.08 6.53
CA PHE A 85 -10.81 4.76 6.42
C PHE A 85 -11.39 4.22 7.73
N VAL A 86 -11.29 4.95 8.86
CA VAL A 86 -11.70 4.45 10.18
C VAL A 86 -13.16 4.02 10.25
N ASP A 87 -14.04 4.81 9.64
CA ASP A 87 -15.50 4.57 9.67
C ASP A 87 -16.02 3.78 8.45
N LEU A 88 -15.13 3.34 7.56
CA LEU A 88 -15.55 2.65 6.35
C LEU A 88 -15.86 1.17 6.63
N PRO A 89 -17.08 0.69 6.41
CA PRO A 89 -17.48 -0.68 6.72
C PRO A 89 -17.00 -1.71 5.66
N ALA A 90 -16.05 -1.34 4.82
CA ALA A 90 -15.52 -2.19 3.76
C ALA A 90 -14.32 -3.01 4.22
N THR A 91 -14.11 -4.15 3.57
CA THR A 91 -12.81 -4.84 3.65
C THR A 91 -11.82 -4.13 2.75
N ILE A 92 -10.68 -3.75 3.32
CA ILE A 92 -9.67 -2.96 2.64
C ILE A 92 -8.34 -3.69 2.71
N ILE A 93 -7.62 -3.74 1.58
CA ILE A 93 -6.20 -4.07 1.52
C ILE A 93 -5.47 -2.82 1.01
N LEU A 94 -4.44 -2.39 1.73
CA LEU A 94 -3.58 -1.26 1.39
C LEU A 94 -2.14 -1.73 1.26
N ALA A 95 -1.54 -1.54 0.09
CA ALA A 95 -0.14 -1.87 -0.16
C ALA A 95 0.67 -0.63 -0.50
N GLY A 96 1.96 -0.63 -0.17
CA GLY A 96 2.83 0.46 -0.60
C GLY A 96 4.13 0.61 0.17
N ASP A 97 4.96 1.54 -0.33
CA ASP A 97 6.19 1.96 0.30
C ASP A 97 5.90 3.04 1.36
N LEU A 98 6.19 2.72 2.61
CA LEU A 98 6.06 3.67 3.71
C LEU A 98 7.34 4.47 3.98
N ASN A 99 8.45 4.16 3.30
CA ASN A 99 9.78 4.74 3.56
C ASN A 99 10.16 4.70 5.06
N ALA A 100 9.72 3.68 5.76
CA ALA A 100 9.86 3.54 7.21
C ALA A 100 9.95 2.07 7.60
N GLU A 101 10.90 1.73 8.48
CA GLU A 101 11.06 0.40 9.03
C GLU A 101 10.02 0.11 10.14
N PRO A 102 9.79 -1.18 10.51
CA PRO A 102 8.68 -1.58 11.41
C PRO A 102 8.60 -0.84 12.74
N GLN A 103 9.74 -0.43 13.30
CA GLN A 103 9.84 0.28 14.58
C GLN A 103 9.63 1.80 14.44
N HIS A 104 9.56 2.34 13.23
CA HIS A 104 9.41 3.77 13.00
C HIS A 104 7.97 4.26 13.23
N PRO A 105 7.79 5.52 13.67
CA PRO A 105 6.48 6.05 14.07
C PRO A 105 5.34 5.87 13.07
N PRO A 106 5.51 6.03 11.74
CA PRO A 106 4.39 5.87 10.81
C PRO A 106 3.88 4.43 10.75
N VAL A 107 4.76 3.42 10.83
CA VAL A 107 4.35 2.02 10.85
C VAL A 107 3.67 1.68 12.17
N VAL A 108 4.26 2.11 13.30
CA VAL A 108 3.68 1.95 14.64
C VAL A 108 2.30 2.61 14.73
N GLU A 109 2.10 3.75 14.06
CA GLU A 109 0.80 4.43 14.01
C GLU A 109 -0.24 3.62 13.24
N LEU A 110 0.11 3.13 12.05
CA LEU A 110 -0.81 2.34 11.22
C LEU A 110 -1.26 1.04 11.90
N ILE A 111 -0.35 0.30 12.53
CA ILE A 111 -0.69 -0.98 13.19
C ILE A 111 -1.65 -0.85 14.38
N LYS A 112 -1.94 0.35 14.87
CA LYS A 112 -2.98 0.56 15.89
C LYS A 112 -4.39 0.27 15.37
N SER A 113 -4.61 0.44 14.06
CA SER A 113 -5.93 0.33 13.42
C SER A 113 -5.95 -0.59 12.21
N TRP A 114 -4.79 -1.07 11.77
CA TRP A 114 -4.63 -1.95 10.63
C TRP A 114 -3.86 -3.21 11.03
N SER A 115 -4.28 -4.34 10.49
CA SER A 115 -3.46 -5.55 10.54
C SER A 115 -2.40 -5.48 9.45
N VAL A 116 -1.17 -5.83 9.78
CA VAL A 116 -0.06 -5.89 8.84
C VAL A 116 0.20 -7.32 8.41
N VAL A 117 0.42 -7.54 7.13
CA VAL A 117 0.90 -8.83 6.64
C VAL A 117 2.31 -9.04 7.15
N HIS A 118 2.52 -10.17 7.81
CA HIS A 118 3.80 -10.59 8.36
C HIS A 118 4.15 -11.97 7.82
N SER A 119 5.43 -12.33 7.87
CA SER A 119 5.95 -13.64 7.48
C SER A 119 6.80 -14.22 8.59
N ALA A 120 6.95 -15.52 8.59
CA ALA A 120 7.96 -16.20 9.41
C ALA A 120 9.39 -15.80 9.01
N THR A 121 9.56 -15.32 7.78
CA THR A 121 10.81 -14.76 7.26
C THR A 121 10.74 -13.24 7.22
N ASN A 122 11.90 -12.59 7.17
CA ASN A 122 11.98 -11.14 7.10
C ASN A 122 11.49 -10.64 5.73
N LEU A 123 10.56 -9.67 5.73
CA LEU A 123 10.03 -9.03 4.52
C LEU A 123 10.90 -7.82 4.07
N ARG A 124 12.21 -7.97 4.05
CA ARG A 124 13.12 -6.93 3.56
C ARG A 124 13.04 -6.84 2.04
N THR A 125 12.79 -5.64 1.55
CA THR A 125 12.57 -5.36 0.13
C THR A 125 13.63 -4.47 -0.49
N PHE A 126 14.29 -3.63 0.31
CA PHE A 126 15.23 -2.60 -0.15
C PHE A 126 16.60 -2.70 0.52
N PRO A 127 17.70 -2.39 -0.21
CA PRO A 127 17.79 -2.28 -1.66
C PRO A 127 17.68 -3.66 -2.33
N VAL A 128 17.31 -3.68 -3.61
CA VAL A 128 17.00 -4.91 -4.36
C VAL A 128 18.13 -5.94 -4.36
N ASP A 129 19.39 -5.50 -4.51
CA ASP A 129 20.54 -6.39 -4.62
C ASP A 129 20.81 -7.15 -3.32
N LYS A 130 20.77 -6.45 -2.18
CA LYS A 130 21.01 -6.99 -0.84
C LYS A 130 20.01 -6.42 0.15
N PRO A 131 18.79 -6.93 0.18
CA PRO A 131 17.74 -6.37 1.03
C PRO A 131 18.11 -6.34 2.50
N SER A 132 18.11 -5.14 3.06
CA SER A 132 18.45 -4.89 4.47
C SER A 132 17.34 -4.17 5.23
N LYS A 133 16.39 -3.52 4.51
CA LYS A 133 15.29 -2.75 5.08
C LYS A 133 13.94 -3.32 4.62
N GLN A 134 12.99 -3.35 5.54
CA GLN A 134 11.57 -3.54 5.27
C GLN A 134 10.92 -2.16 5.29
N ILE A 135 10.56 -1.64 4.12
CA ILE A 135 9.91 -0.34 3.96
C ILE A 135 8.62 -0.43 3.16
N ASP A 136 8.38 -1.56 2.50
CA ASP A 136 7.16 -1.90 1.78
C ASP A 136 6.28 -2.79 2.64
N TYR A 137 4.97 -2.56 2.58
CA TYR A 137 4.00 -3.24 3.45
C TYR A 137 2.70 -3.54 2.71
N ILE A 138 2.01 -4.55 3.21
CA ILE A 138 0.61 -4.83 2.90
C ILE A 138 -0.15 -4.82 4.22
N PHE A 139 -1.13 -3.94 4.32
CA PHE A 139 -2.05 -3.83 5.45
C PHE A 139 -3.45 -4.25 5.03
N TYR A 140 -4.26 -4.65 6.00
CA TYR A 140 -5.67 -4.96 5.77
C TYR A 140 -6.52 -4.64 6.99
N ARG A 141 -7.82 -4.42 6.75
CA ARG A 141 -8.83 -4.24 7.79
C ARG A 141 -10.24 -4.57 7.25
N PRO A 142 -11.20 -4.91 8.13
CA PRO A 142 -10.97 -5.26 9.53
C PRO A 142 -10.23 -6.60 9.66
N SER A 143 -9.61 -6.83 10.82
CA SER A 143 -8.75 -8.01 11.05
C SER A 143 -9.49 -9.34 11.05
N ASP A 144 -10.79 -9.32 11.34
CA ASP A 144 -11.65 -10.49 11.46
C ASP A 144 -12.22 -10.98 10.11
N ARG A 145 -12.01 -10.25 9.02
CA ARG A 145 -12.51 -10.63 7.69
C ARG A 145 -11.49 -11.34 6.80
N LEU A 146 -10.21 -11.16 7.09
CA LEU A 146 -9.13 -11.74 6.29
C LEU A 146 -8.12 -12.46 7.18
N ARG A 147 -7.62 -13.59 6.69
CA ARG A 147 -6.54 -14.36 7.31
C ARG A 147 -5.35 -14.45 6.37
N ILE A 148 -4.15 -14.28 6.90
CA ILE A 148 -2.90 -14.49 6.16
C ILE A 148 -2.68 -16.00 5.99
N VAL A 149 -2.58 -16.46 4.75
CA VAL A 149 -2.23 -17.85 4.41
C VAL A 149 -0.73 -17.96 4.22
N SER A 150 -0.14 -17.04 3.46
CA SER A 150 1.30 -16.98 3.24
C SER A 150 1.74 -15.57 2.84
N SER A 151 3.02 -15.29 3.04
CA SER A 151 3.65 -14.09 2.53
C SER A 151 5.15 -14.31 2.35
N GLU A 152 5.71 -13.71 1.31
CA GLU A 152 7.11 -13.79 0.98
C GLU A 152 7.59 -12.56 0.20
N VAL A 153 8.89 -12.36 0.16
CA VAL A 153 9.55 -11.44 -0.75
C VAL A 153 10.05 -12.22 -1.96
N ILE A 154 9.59 -11.83 -3.15
CA ILE A 154 10.00 -12.46 -4.39
C ILE A 154 11.43 -12.02 -4.73
N ALA A 155 12.30 -12.97 -5.08
CA ALA A 155 13.69 -12.70 -5.44
C ALA A 155 13.81 -12.16 -6.88
N GLU A 156 13.07 -11.09 -7.20
CA GLU A 156 13.16 -10.36 -8.46
C GLU A 156 14.09 -9.16 -8.28
N ALA A 157 15.14 -9.08 -9.08
CA ALA A 157 16.22 -8.10 -8.89
C ALA A 157 16.41 -7.13 -10.08
N VAL A 158 15.53 -7.17 -11.08
CA VAL A 158 15.71 -6.42 -12.32
C VAL A 158 14.62 -5.35 -12.53
N ALA A 159 13.38 -5.65 -12.12
CA ALA A 159 12.23 -4.82 -12.44
C ALA A 159 12.16 -3.50 -11.64
N SER A 160 12.83 -3.43 -10.49
CA SER A 160 12.79 -2.27 -9.58
C SER A 160 14.02 -2.29 -8.66
N ASP A 161 14.30 -1.19 -7.98
CA ASP A 161 15.24 -1.09 -6.86
C ASP A 161 14.65 -1.64 -5.54
N HIS A 162 13.38 -2.03 -5.53
CA HIS A 162 12.71 -2.79 -4.47
C HIS A 162 12.32 -4.19 -4.94
N ARG A 163 12.32 -5.17 -4.03
CA ARG A 163 11.77 -6.50 -4.28
C ARG A 163 10.27 -6.54 -4.02
N PRO A 164 9.48 -7.25 -4.85
CA PRO A 164 8.05 -7.39 -4.64
C PRO A 164 7.71 -8.20 -3.39
N ILE A 165 6.63 -7.82 -2.69
CA ILE A 165 6.00 -8.63 -1.65
C ILE A 165 4.80 -9.35 -2.27
N LEU A 166 4.73 -10.66 -2.08
CA LEU A 166 3.55 -11.46 -2.34
C LEU A 166 2.87 -11.81 -1.01
N ALA A 167 1.57 -11.65 -0.95
CA ALA A 167 0.75 -12.13 0.15
C ALA A 167 -0.47 -12.91 -0.39
N VAL A 168 -0.78 -14.00 0.25
CA VAL A 168 -2.03 -14.75 0.04
C VAL A 168 -2.90 -14.52 1.26
N LEU A 169 -4.07 -13.93 1.04
CA LEU A 169 -5.07 -13.68 2.06
C LEU A 169 -6.33 -14.46 1.70
N GLU A 170 -6.99 -15.03 2.69
CA GLU A 170 -8.29 -15.65 2.49
C GLU A 170 -9.36 -15.00 3.37
N TRP A 171 -10.60 -15.06 2.90
CA TRP A 171 -11.74 -14.59 3.66
C TRP A 171 -12.03 -15.53 4.83
N VAL A 172 -12.25 -14.93 5.99
CA VAL A 172 -12.81 -15.64 7.16
C VAL A 172 -14.33 -15.70 6.96
N GLU A 173 -14.92 -16.90 7.08
CA GLU A 173 -16.35 -17.14 6.98
C GLU A 173 -17.08 -16.80 8.28
#